data_43dec693e9e441a3fd365977615ef270
#
_entry.id   43dec693e9e441a3fd365977615ef270
#
_cell.length_a   1.000
_cell.length_b   1.000
_cell.length_c   1.000
_cell.angle_alpha   90.00
_cell.angle_beta   90.00
_cell.angle_gamma   90.00
#
_symmetry.space_group_name_H-M   'P 1'
#
loop_
_entity.id
_entity.type
_entity.pdbx_description
1 polymer ?
#
loop_
_entity_poly.entity_id
_entity_poly.type
_entity_poly.pdbx_seq_one_letter_code
_entity_poly.pdbx_strand_id
1 'polypeptide(L)'
;GKFAREFIFQIPELLKTEKNPNPTASIVPNGYLLMFGPEHAEEQYRALENHKECDAGTKNIKGSELPKIFPYINNEGIETATYTDSKIEGWIDPFMFHSALKSKATELGAEFIKGDVKSISEIKAKTIISAAGCWTKELLDDIPVVPQKHTVFRVKCPKHIPEMPLTGDLTTGVYWRPEGKEYLAGSPNSVFDAEDLEPAWNDFEELVWPALAQRIPAFEELKLTGGWAGYYDCNKLDNNAVVGKHPKYDNVYMASGFTGRGLMQAPGIGRALTELITTGSYQSINLDCFAVERVLKSNARPEPYVL
;
A
#
# COMPACT_ATOMS: atom_id res chain seq x y z
N GLY A 1 8.85 -4.66 -3.70
CA GLY A 1 8.72 -5.12 -2.30
C GLY A 1 10.06 -5.41 -1.65
N LYS A 2 10.87 -6.37 -2.16
CA LYS A 2 12.12 -6.80 -1.49
C LYS A 2 13.08 -5.65 -1.17
N PHE A 3 13.42 -4.80 -2.14
CA PHE A 3 14.27 -3.63 -1.92
C PHE A 3 13.70 -2.71 -0.83
N ALA A 4 12.39 -2.45 -0.87
CA ALA A 4 11.75 -1.58 0.12
C ALA A 4 11.80 -2.18 1.53
N ARG A 5 11.57 -3.49 1.65
CA ARG A 5 11.73 -4.21 2.93
C ARG A 5 13.14 -4.03 3.49
N GLU A 6 14.16 -4.33 2.69
CA GLU A 6 15.56 -4.20 3.10
C GLU A 6 15.89 -2.76 3.52
N PHE A 7 15.43 -1.79 2.74
CA PHE A 7 15.58 -0.37 3.07
C PHE A 7 14.92 -0.01 4.40
N ILE A 8 13.67 -0.45 4.62
CA ILE A 8 12.91 -0.14 5.84
C ILE A 8 13.59 -0.73 7.08
N PHE A 9 14.10 -1.96 7.02
CA PHE A 9 14.83 -2.56 8.13
C PHE A 9 16.17 -1.86 8.41
N GLN A 10 16.76 -1.20 7.43
CA GLN A 10 18.02 -0.45 7.55
C GLN A 10 17.83 1.04 7.88
N ILE A 11 16.60 1.52 8.10
CA ILE A 11 16.32 2.94 8.43
C ILE A 11 17.22 3.48 9.55
N PRO A 12 17.45 2.75 10.68
CA PRO A 12 18.28 3.26 11.76
C PRO A 12 19.71 3.65 11.33
N GLU A 13 20.24 3.00 10.29
CA GLU A 13 21.56 3.28 9.75
C GLU A 13 21.50 4.26 8.58
N LEU A 14 20.61 4.02 7.61
CA LEU A 14 20.55 4.78 6.37
C LEU A 14 20.03 6.21 6.55
N LEU A 15 19.07 6.40 7.46
CA LEU A 15 18.38 7.69 7.65
C LEU A 15 18.83 8.43 8.92
N LYS A 16 19.87 7.96 9.59
CA LYS A 16 20.46 8.65 10.73
C LYS A 16 20.95 10.03 10.36
N THR A 17 20.64 11.03 11.19
CA THR A 17 21.07 12.41 11.05
C THR A 17 21.50 12.95 12.42
N GLU A 18 22.18 14.11 12.44
CA GLU A 18 22.51 14.79 13.71
C GLU A 18 21.24 15.14 14.51
N LYS A 19 20.17 15.59 13.80
CA LYS A 19 18.91 15.99 14.43
C LYS A 19 17.99 14.80 14.76
N ASN A 20 18.17 13.66 14.10
CA ASN A 20 17.45 12.42 14.36
C ASN A 20 18.44 11.25 14.41
N PRO A 21 19.11 11.04 15.58
CA PRO A 21 20.14 10.02 15.72
C PRO A 21 19.59 8.58 15.77
N ASN A 22 18.29 8.40 16.00
CA ASN A 22 17.63 7.10 16.08
C ASN A 22 16.34 7.07 15.23
N PRO A 23 16.45 7.22 13.91
CA PRO A 23 15.28 7.18 13.03
C PRO A 23 14.65 5.79 13.05
N THR A 24 13.33 5.73 12.94
CA THR A 24 12.60 4.48 12.88
C THR A 24 11.33 4.65 12.04
N ALA A 25 10.83 3.56 11.50
CA ALA A 25 9.49 3.47 10.91
C ALA A 25 8.51 2.72 11.83
N SER A 26 8.91 2.44 13.08
CA SER A 26 8.08 1.68 14.03
C SER A 26 7.54 0.38 13.43
N ILE A 27 8.44 -0.44 12.90
CA ILE A 27 8.08 -1.69 12.21
C ILE A 27 7.42 -2.65 13.20
N VAL A 28 6.27 -3.19 12.81
CA VAL A 28 5.59 -4.30 13.50
C VAL A 28 5.58 -5.50 12.55
N PRO A 29 6.53 -6.43 12.70
CA PRO A 29 6.74 -7.51 11.75
C PRO A 29 5.88 -8.73 12.10
N ASN A 30 4.55 -8.59 12.09
CA ASN A 30 3.62 -9.67 12.45
C ASN A 30 3.17 -10.51 11.24
N GLY A 31 3.69 -10.23 10.05
CA GLY A 31 3.34 -10.95 8.82
C GLY A 31 2.06 -10.47 8.16
N TYR A 32 1.76 -11.10 7.01
CA TYR A 32 0.57 -10.87 6.20
C TYR A 32 -0.16 -12.19 5.93
N LEU A 33 -1.46 -12.21 6.15
CA LEU A 33 -2.34 -13.34 5.85
C LEU A 33 -3.43 -12.86 4.88
N LEU A 34 -3.50 -13.46 3.69
CA LEU A 34 -4.58 -13.21 2.74
C LEU A 34 -5.36 -14.50 2.55
N MET A 35 -6.68 -14.45 2.72
CA MET A 35 -7.60 -15.58 2.63
C MET A 35 -8.44 -15.46 1.37
N PHE A 36 -8.62 -16.60 0.67
CA PHE A 36 -9.28 -16.67 -0.63
C PHE A 36 -10.38 -17.71 -0.60
N GLY A 37 -11.53 -17.39 -1.17
CA GLY A 37 -12.59 -18.33 -1.49
C GLY A 37 -12.28 -19.16 -2.73
N PRO A 38 -13.13 -20.14 -3.06
CA PRO A 38 -12.96 -21.01 -4.24
C PRO A 38 -12.84 -20.23 -5.56
N GLU A 39 -13.55 -19.11 -5.67
CA GLU A 39 -13.60 -18.26 -6.88
C GLU A 39 -12.24 -17.61 -7.24
N HIS A 40 -11.37 -17.40 -6.26
CA HIS A 40 -10.06 -16.76 -6.45
C HIS A 40 -8.88 -17.75 -6.32
N ALA A 41 -9.14 -19.01 -6.02
CA ALA A 41 -8.09 -19.99 -5.69
C ALA A 41 -7.12 -20.22 -6.86
N GLU A 42 -7.61 -20.32 -8.10
CA GLU A 42 -6.76 -20.57 -9.27
C GLU A 42 -5.82 -19.40 -9.54
N GLU A 43 -6.33 -18.18 -9.43
CA GLU A 43 -5.54 -16.96 -9.63
C GLU A 43 -4.47 -16.79 -8.54
N GLN A 44 -4.85 -17.11 -7.30
CA GLN A 44 -3.94 -17.12 -6.17
C GLN A 44 -2.80 -18.15 -6.37
N TYR A 45 -3.08 -19.34 -6.89
CA TYR A 45 -2.05 -20.34 -7.18
C TYR A 45 -1.06 -19.85 -8.25
N ARG A 46 -1.53 -19.14 -9.28
CA ARG A 46 -0.65 -18.49 -10.28
C ARG A 46 0.23 -17.41 -9.67
N ALA A 47 -0.32 -16.60 -8.76
CA ALA A 47 0.44 -15.58 -8.05
C ALA A 47 1.54 -16.18 -7.17
N LEU A 48 1.31 -17.33 -6.55
CA LEU A 48 2.31 -18.05 -5.75
C LEU A 48 3.53 -18.51 -6.55
N GLU A 49 3.39 -18.81 -7.83
CA GLU A 49 4.53 -19.16 -8.68
C GLU A 49 5.45 -17.94 -8.84
N ASN A 50 4.88 -16.77 -9.11
CA ASN A 50 5.63 -15.51 -9.15
C ASN A 50 6.30 -15.20 -7.80
N HIS A 51 5.60 -15.46 -6.67
CA HIS A 51 6.16 -15.28 -5.34
C HIS A 51 7.37 -16.17 -5.10
N LYS A 52 7.36 -17.40 -5.58
CA LYS A 52 8.50 -18.33 -5.50
C LYS A 52 9.67 -17.85 -6.36
N GLU A 53 9.43 -17.45 -7.61
CA GLU A 53 10.46 -16.90 -8.50
C GLU A 53 11.11 -15.65 -7.90
N CYS A 54 10.33 -14.80 -7.24
CA CYS A 54 10.81 -13.62 -6.55
C CYS A 54 11.41 -13.91 -5.16
N ASP A 55 11.41 -15.17 -4.69
CA ASP A 55 11.84 -15.55 -3.33
C ASP A 55 11.16 -14.64 -2.26
N ALA A 56 9.84 -14.51 -2.34
CA ALA A 56 9.07 -13.64 -1.46
C ALA A 56 8.87 -14.22 -0.05
N GLY A 57 9.14 -15.52 0.14
CA GLY A 57 8.94 -16.22 1.41
C GLY A 57 7.47 -16.51 1.74
N THR A 58 6.57 -16.33 0.79
CA THR A 58 5.14 -16.58 0.95
C THR A 58 4.85 -18.08 0.97
N LYS A 59 4.06 -18.52 1.95
CA LYS A 59 3.58 -19.90 2.11
C LYS A 59 2.13 -20.00 1.66
N ASN A 60 1.79 -21.11 1.03
CA ASN A 60 0.39 -21.48 0.81
C ASN A 60 -0.14 -22.31 1.98
N ILE A 61 -1.36 -22.02 2.44
CA ILE A 61 -2.05 -22.71 3.51
C ILE A 61 -3.41 -23.14 2.97
N LYS A 62 -3.77 -24.40 3.10
CA LYS A 62 -5.14 -24.86 2.80
C LYS A 62 -6.11 -24.25 3.80
N GLY A 63 -7.30 -23.87 3.37
CA GLY A 63 -8.32 -23.31 4.26
C GLY A 63 -8.60 -24.19 5.48
N SER A 64 -8.62 -25.53 5.31
CA SER A 64 -8.80 -26.50 6.40
C SER A 64 -7.66 -26.52 7.43
N GLU A 65 -6.51 -25.95 7.13
CA GLU A 65 -5.33 -25.90 8.01
C GLU A 65 -5.24 -24.59 8.80
N LEU A 66 -5.97 -23.54 8.37
CA LEU A 66 -5.95 -22.23 9.02
C LEU A 66 -6.17 -22.27 10.53
N PRO A 67 -7.18 -22.97 11.08
CA PRO A 67 -7.42 -23.00 12.53
C PRO A 67 -6.31 -23.68 13.34
N LYS A 68 -5.45 -24.48 12.69
CA LYS A 68 -4.28 -25.08 13.37
C LYS A 68 -3.15 -24.07 13.57
N ILE A 69 -3.04 -23.09 12.67
CA ILE A 69 -2.02 -22.05 12.69
C ILE A 69 -2.54 -20.80 13.39
N PHE A 70 -3.78 -20.43 13.09
CA PHE A 70 -4.49 -19.28 13.65
C PHE A 70 -5.79 -19.73 14.32
N PRO A 71 -5.74 -20.23 15.59
CA PRO A 71 -6.89 -20.85 16.25
C PRO A 71 -8.09 -19.93 16.47
N TYR A 72 -7.92 -18.65 16.31
CA TYR A 72 -8.97 -17.63 16.43
C TYR A 72 -9.74 -17.38 15.11
N ILE A 73 -9.28 -17.96 13.99
CA ILE A 73 -9.91 -17.77 12.67
C ILE A 73 -10.92 -18.87 12.39
N ASN A 74 -12.14 -18.47 12.07
CA ASN A 74 -13.12 -19.32 11.41
C ASN A 74 -12.80 -19.41 9.92
N ASN A 75 -12.58 -20.61 9.41
CA ASN A 75 -12.19 -20.87 8.03
C ASN A 75 -13.35 -21.19 7.08
N GLU A 76 -14.59 -20.98 7.50
CA GLU A 76 -15.77 -21.23 6.67
C GLU A 76 -15.69 -20.42 5.36
N GLY A 77 -15.90 -21.10 4.21
CA GLY A 77 -15.82 -20.48 2.89
C GLY A 77 -14.41 -20.15 2.39
N ILE A 78 -13.34 -20.50 3.14
CA ILE A 78 -11.95 -20.30 2.71
C ILE A 78 -11.41 -21.60 2.09
N GLU A 79 -11.04 -21.51 0.82
CA GLU A 79 -10.38 -22.61 0.08
C GLU A 79 -8.88 -22.63 0.36
N THR A 80 -8.24 -21.47 0.32
CA THR A 80 -6.79 -21.33 0.46
C THR A 80 -6.42 -19.99 1.08
N ALA A 81 -5.19 -19.89 1.61
CA ALA A 81 -4.64 -18.63 2.10
C ALA A 81 -3.15 -18.53 1.76
N THR A 82 -2.65 -17.30 1.65
CA THR A 82 -1.22 -17.02 1.62
C THR A 82 -0.80 -16.39 2.93
N TYR A 83 0.34 -16.83 3.44
CA TYR A 83 0.93 -16.28 4.64
C TYR A 83 2.41 -15.96 4.42
N THR A 84 2.79 -14.73 4.68
CA THR A 84 4.19 -14.29 4.73
C THR A 84 4.58 -14.04 6.18
N ASP A 85 5.66 -14.70 6.61
CA ASP A 85 6.05 -14.81 8.02
C ASP A 85 6.38 -13.46 8.66
N SER A 86 6.21 -13.38 9.98
CA SER A 86 6.48 -12.23 10.85
C SER A 86 7.90 -11.64 10.76
N LYS A 87 8.88 -12.36 10.25
CA LYS A 87 10.24 -11.83 10.05
C LYS A 87 10.46 -11.20 8.68
N ILE A 88 9.48 -11.35 7.78
CA ILE A 88 9.61 -10.96 6.39
C ILE A 88 8.71 -9.76 6.10
N GLU A 89 7.53 -9.71 6.66
CA GLU A 89 6.48 -8.76 6.33
C GLU A 89 5.73 -8.27 7.57
N GLY A 90 5.04 -7.14 7.45
CA GLY A 90 4.28 -6.52 8.51
C GLY A 90 3.86 -5.11 8.10
N TRP A 91 3.71 -4.22 9.06
CA TRP A 91 3.36 -2.82 8.81
C TRP A 91 4.30 -1.85 9.53
N ILE A 92 4.24 -0.61 9.13
CA ILE A 92 5.05 0.48 9.67
C ILE A 92 4.15 1.67 10.04
N ASP A 93 4.69 2.59 10.82
CA ASP A 93 4.10 3.92 11.00
C ASP A 93 4.51 4.83 9.82
N PRO A 94 3.56 5.22 8.94
CA PRO A 94 3.87 6.02 7.76
C PRO A 94 4.37 7.43 8.09
N PHE A 95 3.91 8.01 9.21
CA PHE A 95 4.37 9.33 9.65
C PHE A 95 5.82 9.30 10.10
N MET A 96 6.21 8.29 10.89
CA MET A 96 7.60 8.13 11.33
C MET A 96 8.53 7.84 10.16
N PHE A 97 8.10 6.99 9.23
CA PHE A 97 8.86 6.72 7.99
C PHE A 97 9.07 7.99 7.17
N HIS A 98 8.00 8.73 6.88
CA HIS A 98 8.07 10.01 6.16
C HIS A 98 8.98 11.01 6.88
N SER A 99 8.85 11.14 8.21
CA SER A 99 9.66 12.05 9.01
C SER A 99 11.15 11.72 8.96
N ALA A 100 11.49 10.43 8.99
CA ALA A 100 12.89 9.98 8.87
C ALA A 100 13.48 10.32 7.49
N LEU A 101 12.74 10.04 6.41
CA LEU A 101 13.12 10.40 5.04
C LEU A 101 13.30 11.91 4.89
N LYS A 102 12.34 12.69 5.39
CA LYS A 102 12.38 14.16 5.32
C LYS A 102 13.59 14.73 6.07
N SER A 103 13.87 14.20 7.27
CA SER A 103 15.03 14.63 8.06
C SER A 103 16.33 14.39 7.31
N LYS A 104 16.48 13.19 6.73
CA LYS A 104 17.68 12.85 5.95
C LYS A 104 17.81 13.67 4.67
N ALA A 105 16.74 13.84 3.93
CA ALA A 105 16.74 14.67 2.73
C ALA A 105 17.13 16.13 3.05
N THR A 106 16.61 16.68 4.15
CA THR A 106 16.98 18.04 4.59
C THR A 106 18.46 18.15 4.95
N GLU A 107 19.01 17.16 5.68
CA GLU A 107 20.45 17.12 6.00
C GLU A 107 21.31 17.08 4.72
N LEU A 108 20.83 16.40 3.69
CA LEU A 108 21.49 16.31 2.38
C LEU A 108 21.25 17.54 1.49
N GLY A 109 20.57 18.57 1.99
CA GLY A 109 20.40 19.85 1.29
C GLY A 109 19.08 20.01 0.54
N ALA A 110 18.11 19.10 0.71
CA ALA A 110 16.78 19.30 0.13
C ALA A 110 16.00 20.38 0.89
N GLU A 111 15.35 21.28 0.14
CA GLU A 111 14.45 22.30 0.67
C GLU A 111 12.98 21.85 0.52
N PHE A 112 12.19 22.03 1.56
CA PHE A 112 10.76 21.75 1.57
C PHE A 112 9.99 23.07 1.52
N ILE A 113 9.39 23.35 0.37
CA ILE A 113 8.60 24.57 0.13
C ILE A 113 7.13 24.21 0.20
N LYS A 114 6.38 24.92 1.07
CA LYS A 114 4.93 24.78 1.11
C LYS A 114 4.30 25.62 0.00
N GLY A 115 3.52 24.99 -0.86
CA GLY A 115 2.85 25.64 -1.98
C GLY A 115 1.78 24.74 -2.58
N ASP A 116 0.94 25.33 -3.43
CA ASP A 116 -0.08 24.65 -4.19
C ASP A 116 0.21 24.88 -5.68
N VAL A 117 0.76 23.86 -6.34
CA VAL A 117 1.16 23.91 -7.75
C VAL A 117 -0.06 23.56 -8.60
N LYS A 118 -0.48 24.48 -9.46
CA LYS A 118 -1.64 24.29 -10.37
C LYS A 118 -1.22 23.89 -11.79
N SER A 119 0.03 24.08 -12.16
CA SER A 119 0.55 23.69 -13.46
C SER A 119 2.04 23.33 -13.37
N ILE A 120 2.44 22.32 -14.13
CA ILE A 120 3.86 21.97 -14.32
C ILE A 120 4.69 23.18 -14.82
N SER A 121 4.09 24.07 -15.62
CA SER A 121 4.75 25.26 -16.17
C SER A 121 5.16 26.30 -15.13
N GLU A 122 4.58 26.27 -13.92
CA GLU A 122 4.98 27.15 -12.81
C GLU A 122 6.35 26.78 -12.24
N ILE A 123 6.80 25.55 -12.46
CA ILE A 123 8.03 25.01 -11.88
C ILE A 123 9.20 25.26 -12.83
N LYS A 124 10.14 26.12 -12.41
CA LYS A 124 11.38 26.40 -13.15
C LYS A 124 12.51 25.51 -12.62
N ALA A 125 12.60 24.28 -13.13
CA ALA A 125 13.66 23.34 -12.76
C ALA A 125 14.20 22.61 -14.00
N LYS A 126 15.46 22.14 -13.92
CA LYS A 126 16.06 21.29 -14.96
C LYS A 126 15.37 19.93 -15.06
N THR A 127 14.92 19.40 -13.94
CA THR A 127 14.21 18.14 -13.84
C THR A 127 13.07 18.33 -12.87
N ILE A 128 11.88 17.85 -13.23
CA ILE A 128 10.68 17.87 -12.42
C ILE A 128 10.25 16.42 -12.19
N ILE A 129 9.94 16.07 -10.95
CA ILE A 129 9.34 14.76 -10.60
C ILE A 129 7.97 15.03 -10.03
N SER A 130 6.92 14.66 -10.76
CA SER A 130 5.55 14.71 -10.24
C SER A 130 5.27 13.47 -9.40
N ALA A 131 5.07 13.66 -8.11
CA ALA A 131 4.61 12.65 -7.17
C ALA A 131 3.33 13.13 -6.48
N ALA A 132 2.38 13.64 -7.30
CA ALA A 132 1.20 14.36 -6.84
C ALA A 132 0.07 13.42 -6.34
N GLY A 133 0.28 12.09 -6.34
CA GLY A 133 -0.70 11.13 -5.86
C GLY A 133 -2.02 11.24 -6.62
N CYS A 134 -3.14 11.28 -5.93
CA CYS A 134 -4.46 11.37 -6.55
C CYS A 134 -4.76 12.69 -7.29
N TRP A 135 -3.94 13.73 -7.09
CA TRP A 135 -4.04 15.00 -7.83
C TRP A 135 -3.18 15.03 -9.10
N THR A 136 -2.60 13.92 -9.51
CA THR A 136 -1.77 13.84 -10.72
C THR A 136 -2.52 14.35 -11.96
N LYS A 137 -3.81 14.03 -12.10
CA LYS A 137 -4.63 14.46 -13.24
C LYS A 137 -4.78 15.99 -13.36
N GLU A 138 -4.68 16.72 -12.25
CA GLU A 138 -4.73 18.18 -12.26
C GLU A 138 -3.48 18.82 -12.90
N LEU A 139 -2.34 18.12 -12.82
CA LEU A 139 -1.05 18.56 -13.36
C LEU A 139 -0.73 17.93 -14.72
N LEU A 140 -1.17 16.70 -14.94
CA LEU A 140 -0.92 15.87 -16.12
C LEU A 140 -2.26 15.23 -16.52
N ASP A 141 -3.05 15.96 -17.31
CA ASP A 141 -4.46 15.66 -17.61
C ASP A 141 -4.66 14.40 -18.45
N ASP A 142 -3.62 13.93 -19.12
CA ASP A 142 -3.60 12.71 -19.90
C ASP A 142 -3.33 11.44 -19.08
N ILE A 143 -3.07 11.57 -17.78
CA ILE A 143 -2.83 10.45 -16.88
C ILE A 143 -4.13 10.10 -16.11
N PRO A 144 -4.68 8.87 -16.24
CA PRO A 144 -5.98 8.50 -15.67
C PRO A 144 -5.89 8.12 -14.18
N VAL A 145 -5.16 8.92 -13.40
CA VAL A 145 -5.05 8.75 -11.95
C VAL A 145 -6.02 9.68 -11.26
N VAL A 146 -6.89 9.11 -10.43
CA VAL A 146 -7.97 9.83 -9.74
C VAL A 146 -8.02 9.46 -8.26
N PRO A 147 -8.60 10.33 -7.41
CA PRO A 147 -8.85 9.98 -6.02
C PRO A 147 -9.88 8.85 -5.91
N GLN A 148 -9.55 7.85 -5.11
CA GLN A 148 -10.46 6.79 -4.69
C GLN A 148 -10.51 6.78 -3.17
N LYS A 149 -11.64 7.20 -2.60
CA LYS A 149 -11.84 7.29 -1.14
C LYS A 149 -12.03 5.90 -0.55
N HIS A 150 -11.25 5.59 0.48
CA HIS A 150 -11.38 4.41 1.32
C HIS A 150 -11.60 4.82 2.77
N THR A 151 -12.39 4.01 3.50
CA THR A 151 -12.65 4.20 4.92
C THR A 151 -11.93 3.16 5.76
N VAL A 152 -11.30 3.62 6.84
CA VAL A 152 -10.67 2.77 7.85
C VAL A 152 -11.34 3.03 9.18
N PHE A 153 -11.75 1.97 9.86
CA PHE A 153 -12.36 2.01 11.18
C PHE A 153 -11.35 1.62 12.25
N ARG A 154 -11.42 2.27 13.39
CA ARG A 154 -10.72 1.91 14.61
C ARG A 154 -11.71 1.25 15.56
N VAL A 155 -11.39 0.04 16.00
CA VAL A 155 -12.29 -0.78 16.78
C VAL A 155 -11.57 -1.38 17.99
N LYS A 156 -12.29 -1.65 19.04
CA LYS A 156 -11.79 -2.26 20.28
C LYS A 156 -12.56 -3.54 20.60
N CYS A 157 -11.81 -4.60 20.89
CA CYS A 157 -12.34 -5.86 21.39
C CYS A 157 -11.98 -6.04 22.87
N PRO A 158 -12.90 -6.48 23.74
CA PRO A 158 -12.57 -6.82 25.12
C PRO A 158 -11.51 -7.95 25.22
N LYS A 159 -11.58 -8.92 24.31
CA LYS A 159 -10.61 -10.00 24.21
C LYS A 159 -9.51 -9.62 23.21
N HIS A 160 -8.35 -9.27 23.73
CA HIS A 160 -7.20 -8.97 22.90
C HIS A 160 -6.57 -10.27 22.34
N ILE A 161 -6.30 -10.29 21.02
CA ILE A 161 -5.58 -11.35 20.32
C ILE A 161 -4.22 -10.78 19.91
N PRO A 162 -3.14 -11.16 20.62
CA PRO A 162 -1.80 -10.65 20.32
C PRO A 162 -1.22 -11.31 19.05
N GLU A 163 -0.21 -10.67 18.48
CA GLU A 163 0.61 -11.21 17.37
C GLU A 163 -0.17 -11.60 16.10
N MET A 164 -1.37 -11.04 15.94
CA MET A 164 -2.15 -11.24 14.73
C MET A 164 -1.44 -10.58 13.53
N PRO A 165 -1.31 -11.28 12.38
CA PRO A 165 -0.83 -10.66 11.15
C PRO A 165 -1.83 -9.61 10.63
N LEU A 166 -1.39 -8.72 9.75
CA LEU A 166 -2.33 -8.01 8.90
C LEU A 166 -3.07 -9.07 8.07
N THR A 167 -4.37 -9.07 8.16
CA THR A 167 -5.20 -10.10 7.55
C THR A 167 -6.19 -9.47 6.58
N GLY A 168 -6.25 -9.98 5.37
CA GLY A 168 -7.26 -9.64 4.37
C GLY A 168 -8.12 -10.85 4.03
N ASP A 169 -9.42 -10.66 4.08
CA ASP A 169 -10.39 -11.65 3.65
C ASP A 169 -10.94 -11.26 2.27
N LEU A 170 -10.42 -11.88 1.22
CA LEU A 170 -10.79 -11.57 -0.16
C LEU A 170 -12.21 -12.02 -0.50
N THR A 171 -12.85 -12.86 0.33
CA THR A 171 -14.26 -13.24 0.14
C THR A 171 -15.22 -12.11 0.50
N THR A 172 -14.77 -11.19 1.37
CA THR A 172 -15.56 -10.04 1.83
C THR A 172 -14.95 -8.70 1.43
N GLY A 173 -13.66 -8.68 1.05
CA GLY A 173 -12.89 -7.46 0.81
C GLY A 173 -12.50 -6.70 2.08
N VAL A 174 -12.79 -7.24 3.27
CA VAL A 174 -12.45 -6.63 4.55
C VAL A 174 -11.05 -7.04 4.97
N TYR A 175 -10.26 -6.07 5.40
CA TYR A 175 -8.96 -6.34 6.02
C TYR A 175 -8.88 -5.76 7.43
N TRP A 176 -8.00 -6.32 8.25
CA TRP A 176 -7.77 -5.83 9.61
C TRP A 176 -6.35 -6.10 10.10
N ARG A 177 -5.93 -5.36 11.10
CA ARG A 177 -4.69 -5.57 11.83
C ARG A 177 -4.76 -5.03 13.25
N PRO A 178 -3.94 -5.52 14.18
CA PRO A 178 -3.77 -4.88 15.48
C PRO A 178 -3.19 -3.45 15.36
N GLU A 179 -3.62 -2.58 16.27
CA GLU A 179 -3.05 -1.24 16.48
C GLU A 179 -3.00 -0.97 17.99
N GLY A 180 -1.88 -1.33 18.62
CA GLY A 180 -1.73 -1.28 20.06
C GLY A 180 -2.74 -2.18 20.78
N LYS A 181 -3.70 -1.58 21.50
CA LYS A 181 -4.79 -2.30 22.19
C LYS A 181 -6.11 -2.35 21.40
N GLU A 182 -6.11 -1.78 20.23
CA GLU A 182 -7.25 -1.70 19.32
C GLU A 182 -6.93 -2.46 18.01
N TYR A 183 -7.84 -2.39 17.05
CA TYR A 183 -7.64 -2.91 15.72
C TYR A 183 -8.04 -1.83 14.71
N LEU A 184 -7.40 -1.87 13.54
CA LEU A 184 -7.84 -1.16 12.35
C LEU A 184 -8.52 -2.15 11.43
N ALA A 185 -9.62 -1.73 10.81
CA ALA A 185 -10.33 -2.50 9.81
C ALA A 185 -10.72 -1.61 8.64
N GLY A 186 -10.49 -2.08 7.40
CA GLY A 186 -10.85 -1.35 6.19
C GLY A 186 -12.19 -1.79 5.64
N SER A 187 -12.98 -0.81 5.14
CA SER A 187 -14.19 -1.08 4.37
C SER A 187 -13.83 -1.64 2.98
N PRO A 188 -14.60 -2.63 2.48
CA PRO A 188 -14.50 -3.08 1.10
C PRO A 188 -15.00 -2.04 0.08
N ASN A 189 -15.82 -1.08 0.55
CA ASN A 189 -16.36 -0.04 -0.30
C ASN A 189 -15.34 1.08 -0.55
N SER A 190 -15.38 1.60 -1.76
CA SER A 190 -14.59 2.76 -2.16
C SER A 190 -15.39 3.67 -3.08
N VAL A 191 -15.07 4.96 -3.07
CA VAL A 191 -15.76 5.96 -3.87
C VAL A 191 -14.75 6.69 -4.76
N PHE A 192 -14.92 6.56 -6.08
CA PHE A 192 -14.12 7.31 -7.04
C PHE A 192 -14.52 8.77 -7.11
N ASP A 193 -13.54 9.61 -7.39
CA ASP A 193 -13.71 11.06 -7.57
C ASP A 193 -14.46 11.72 -6.41
N ALA A 194 -14.31 11.19 -5.18
CA ALA A 194 -14.91 11.75 -3.98
C ALA A 194 -14.31 13.13 -3.65
N GLU A 195 -15.17 14.07 -3.30
CA GLU A 195 -14.78 15.46 -2.98
C GLU A 195 -14.52 15.68 -1.49
N ASP A 196 -14.89 14.71 -0.64
CA ASP A 196 -14.76 14.79 0.80
C ASP A 196 -14.02 13.58 1.39
N LEU A 197 -13.58 13.71 2.64
CA LEU A 197 -12.97 12.65 3.45
C LEU A 197 -13.87 12.23 4.62
N GLU A 198 -15.19 12.39 4.48
CA GLU A 198 -16.13 11.86 5.47
C GLU A 198 -16.13 10.32 5.37
N PRO A 199 -15.89 9.61 6.48
CA PRO A 199 -15.94 8.15 6.51
C PRO A 199 -17.33 7.61 6.17
N ALA A 200 -17.38 6.47 5.49
CA ALA A 200 -18.63 5.75 5.26
C ALA A 200 -19.06 4.98 6.51
N TRP A 201 -19.56 5.70 7.53
CA TRP A 201 -19.85 5.14 8.87
C TRP A 201 -20.81 3.95 8.85
N ASN A 202 -21.78 3.92 7.94
CA ASN A 202 -22.74 2.82 7.82
C ASN A 202 -22.06 1.50 7.41
N ASP A 203 -20.96 1.56 6.66
CA ASP A 203 -20.22 0.37 6.24
C ASP A 203 -19.73 -0.45 7.43
N PHE A 204 -19.51 0.18 8.58
CA PHE A 204 -19.07 -0.55 9.77
C PHE A 204 -20.11 -1.58 10.20
N GLU A 205 -21.36 -1.16 10.36
CA GLU A 205 -22.43 -2.05 10.83
C GLU A 205 -22.94 -2.99 9.74
N GLU A 206 -22.96 -2.52 8.49
CA GLU A 206 -23.54 -3.26 7.37
C GLU A 206 -22.59 -4.30 6.77
N LEU A 207 -21.27 -4.03 6.77
CA LEU A 207 -20.28 -4.83 6.05
C LEU A 207 -19.11 -5.28 6.93
N VAL A 208 -18.45 -4.33 7.61
CA VAL A 208 -17.16 -4.60 8.25
C VAL A 208 -17.32 -5.43 9.51
N TRP A 209 -18.19 -5.03 10.42
CA TRP A 209 -18.43 -5.77 11.66
C TRP A 209 -18.95 -7.19 11.42
N PRO A 210 -19.98 -7.43 10.57
CA PRO A 210 -20.41 -8.79 10.26
C PRO A 210 -19.31 -9.68 9.70
N ALA A 211 -18.51 -9.17 8.76
CA ALA A 211 -17.39 -9.91 8.18
C ALA A 211 -16.33 -10.27 9.24
N LEU A 212 -15.97 -9.31 10.10
CA LEU A 212 -15.03 -9.52 11.19
C LEU A 212 -15.53 -10.53 12.21
N ALA A 213 -16.81 -10.46 12.62
CA ALA A 213 -17.43 -11.36 13.59
C ALA A 213 -17.55 -12.81 13.04
N GLN A 214 -17.91 -12.93 11.75
CA GLN A 214 -17.91 -14.23 11.08
C GLN A 214 -16.51 -14.86 11.08
N ARG A 215 -15.48 -14.07 10.80
CA ARG A 215 -14.12 -14.56 10.68
C ARG A 215 -13.43 -14.81 12.02
N ILE A 216 -13.72 -13.99 13.01
CA ILE A 216 -13.16 -14.08 14.36
C ILE A 216 -14.33 -13.97 15.37
N PRO A 217 -14.82 -15.08 15.91
CA PRO A 217 -16.01 -15.05 16.80
C PRO A 217 -15.89 -14.09 17.99
N ALA A 218 -14.67 -13.87 18.52
CA ALA A 218 -14.44 -12.88 19.58
C ALA A 218 -14.75 -11.44 19.15
N PHE A 219 -14.83 -11.16 17.88
CA PHE A 219 -15.12 -9.85 17.32
C PHE A 219 -16.62 -9.51 17.24
N GLU A 220 -17.50 -10.42 17.66
CA GLU A 220 -18.90 -10.07 17.93
C GLU A 220 -19.05 -8.96 18.98
N GLU A 221 -18.08 -8.85 19.90
CA GLU A 221 -18.05 -7.85 20.97
C GLU A 221 -17.30 -6.56 20.58
N LEU A 222 -16.96 -6.35 19.29
CA LEU A 222 -16.27 -5.14 18.84
C LEU A 222 -17.09 -3.88 19.14
N LYS A 223 -16.36 -2.82 19.50
CA LYS A 223 -16.90 -1.47 19.65
C LYS A 223 -16.15 -0.53 18.70
N LEU A 224 -16.90 0.19 17.89
CA LEU A 224 -16.36 1.28 17.10
C LEU A 224 -15.85 2.40 18.00
N THR A 225 -14.58 2.78 17.86
CA THR A 225 -13.93 3.84 18.65
C THR A 225 -13.57 5.05 17.80
N GLY A 226 -13.66 4.94 16.48
CA GLY A 226 -13.42 6.01 15.53
C GLY A 226 -13.13 5.49 14.14
N GLY A 227 -12.73 6.38 13.26
CA GLY A 227 -12.35 6.04 11.89
C GLY A 227 -11.93 7.29 11.13
N TRP A 228 -11.44 7.09 9.93
CA TRP A 228 -11.10 8.16 8.99
C TRP A 228 -11.24 7.66 7.56
N ALA A 229 -11.28 8.58 6.62
CA ALA A 229 -11.15 8.27 5.21
C ALA A 229 -9.85 8.85 4.64
N GLY A 230 -9.38 8.25 3.56
CA GLY A 230 -8.21 8.70 2.82
C GLY A 230 -8.35 8.39 1.33
N TYR A 231 -7.55 9.07 0.51
CA TYR A 231 -7.54 8.81 -0.92
C TYR A 231 -6.40 7.87 -1.31
N TYR A 232 -6.74 6.82 -2.07
CA TYR A 232 -5.77 6.17 -2.94
C TYR A 232 -5.64 6.98 -4.23
N ASP A 233 -4.45 6.95 -4.81
CA ASP A 233 -4.17 7.46 -6.15
C ASP A 233 -4.46 6.34 -7.18
N CYS A 234 -5.73 6.16 -7.51
CA CYS A 234 -6.16 5.04 -8.34
C CYS A 234 -5.88 5.29 -9.82
N ASN A 235 -5.10 4.38 -10.44
CA ASN A 235 -4.98 4.33 -11.89
C ASN A 235 -6.17 3.57 -12.48
N LYS A 236 -7.12 4.30 -13.07
CA LYS A 236 -8.37 3.73 -13.64
C LYS A 236 -8.14 2.77 -14.80
N LEU A 237 -6.96 2.76 -15.43
CA LEU A 237 -6.67 1.85 -16.53
C LEU A 237 -6.54 0.40 -16.02
N ASP A 238 -5.81 0.20 -14.92
CA ASP A 238 -5.41 -1.16 -14.53
C ASP A 238 -4.95 -1.33 -13.07
N ASN A 239 -5.19 -0.36 -12.21
CA ASN A 239 -4.78 -0.36 -10.81
C ASN A 239 -3.27 -0.48 -10.58
N ASN A 240 -2.43 -0.25 -11.60
CA ASN A 240 -0.98 -0.32 -11.48
C ASN A 240 -0.30 1.04 -11.62
N ALA A 241 0.86 1.16 -10.97
CA ALA A 241 1.63 2.38 -10.94
C ALA A 241 2.00 2.89 -12.34
N VAL A 242 2.14 4.21 -12.47
CA VAL A 242 2.64 4.92 -13.64
C VAL A 242 3.93 5.62 -13.24
N VAL A 243 5.06 5.15 -13.78
CA VAL A 243 6.41 5.60 -13.36
C VAL A 243 7.31 5.83 -14.56
N GLY A 244 8.10 6.88 -14.53
CA GLY A 244 9.13 7.14 -15.52
C GLY A 244 9.05 8.53 -16.15
N LYS A 245 9.74 8.72 -17.26
CA LYS A 245 9.74 9.98 -18.01
C LYS A 245 8.41 10.16 -18.73
N HIS A 246 7.83 11.35 -18.65
CA HIS A 246 6.62 11.68 -19.41
C HIS A 246 7.00 12.02 -20.87
N PRO A 247 6.42 11.35 -21.89
CA PRO A 247 6.89 11.49 -23.27
C PRO A 247 6.62 12.85 -23.92
N LYS A 248 5.65 13.63 -23.40
CA LYS A 248 5.32 14.97 -23.92
C LYS A 248 6.22 16.08 -23.38
N TYR A 249 7.02 15.80 -22.34
CA TYR A 249 7.85 16.80 -21.67
C TYR A 249 9.31 16.34 -21.61
N ASP A 250 10.23 17.20 -21.95
CA ASP A 250 11.65 16.85 -21.99
C ASP A 250 12.27 16.61 -20.61
N ASN A 251 11.72 17.25 -19.59
CA ASN A 251 12.27 17.28 -18.24
C ASN A 251 11.33 16.80 -17.13
N VAL A 252 10.16 16.21 -17.47
CA VAL A 252 9.19 15.75 -16.48
C VAL A 252 9.25 14.24 -16.34
N TYR A 253 9.38 13.80 -15.10
CA TYR A 253 9.24 12.42 -14.65
C TYR A 253 8.05 12.33 -13.70
N MET A 254 7.52 11.14 -13.51
CA MET A 254 6.41 10.95 -12.58
C MET A 254 6.45 9.61 -11.85
N ALA A 255 5.77 9.58 -10.71
CA ALA A 255 5.48 8.38 -9.93
C ALA A 255 4.12 8.56 -9.27
N SER A 256 3.09 7.84 -9.75
CA SER A 256 1.71 7.97 -9.30
C SER A 256 0.91 6.72 -9.65
N GLY A 257 -0.37 6.67 -9.24
CA GLY A 257 -1.28 5.59 -9.59
C GLY A 257 -1.00 4.27 -8.89
N PHE A 258 -0.47 4.32 -7.68
CA PHE A 258 -0.08 3.13 -6.92
C PHE A 258 -1.25 2.32 -6.37
N THR A 259 -2.42 2.88 -6.35
CA THR A 259 -3.67 2.23 -5.94
C THR A 259 -3.51 1.48 -4.60
N GLY A 260 -3.14 2.22 -3.54
CA GLY A 260 -2.95 1.72 -2.18
C GLY A 260 -1.59 1.06 -1.89
N ARG A 261 -0.75 0.75 -2.89
CA ARG A 261 0.53 0.05 -2.71
C ARG A 261 1.76 0.96 -2.68
N GLY A 262 1.58 2.28 -2.71
CA GLY A 262 2.65 3.25 -2.82
C GLY A 262 3.67 3.18 -1.68
N LEU A 263 3.22 3.05 -0.44
CA LEU A 263 4.12 3.04 0.72
C LEU A 263 5.16 1.91 0.64
N MET A 264 4.72 0.68 0.31
CA MET A 264 5.60 -0.48 0.21
C MET A 264 6.48 -0.48 -1.03
N GLN A 265 6.20 0.39 -2.01
CA GLN A 265 6.96 0.48 -3.26
C GLN A 265 7.90 1.70 -3.29
N ALA A 266 7.60 2.75 -2.51
CA ALA A 266 8.27 4.04 -2.57
C ALA A 266 9.81 3.99 -2.53
N PRO A 267 10.48 3.21 -1.67
CA PRO A 267 11.95 3.14 -1.68
C PRO A 267 12.52 2.61 -3.00
N GLY A 268 11.90 1.57 -3.56
CA GLY A 268 12.31 0.99 -4.84
C GLY A 268 12.06 1.94 -6.02
N ILE A 269 10.92 2.62 -6.01
CA ILE A 269 10.57 3.64 -7.02
C ILE A 269 11.55 4.82 -6.97
N GLY A 270 11.83 5.33 -5.77
CA GLY A 270 12.78 6.43 -5.60
C GLY A 270 14.18 6.05 -6.11
N ARG A 271 14.65 4.84 -5.83
CA ARG A 271 15.91 4.31 -6.34
C ARG A 271 15.91 4.25 -7.87
N ALA A 272 14.91 3.63 -8.47
CA ALA A 272 14.83 3.45 -9.91
C ALA A 272 14.71 4.79 -10.66
N LEU A 273 13.89 5.74 -10.17
CA LEU A 273 13.82 7.08 -10.77
C LEU A 273 15.13 7.84 -10.65
N THR A 274 15.84 7.74 -9.54
CA THR A 274 17.17 8.35 -9.39
C THR A 274 18.12 7.80 -10.44
N GLU A 275 18.17 6.50 -10.65
CA GLU A 275 19.00 5.87 -11.69
C GLU A 275 18.61 6.36 -13.08
N LEU A 276 17.34 6.33 -13.42
CA LEU A 276 16.84 6.79 -14.72
C LEU A 276 17.21 8.27 -14.99
N ILE A 277 17.11 9.13 -14.00
CA ILE A 277 17.39 10.56 -14.14
C ILE A 277 18.90 10.82 -14.24
N THR A 278 19.72 10.11 -13.47
CA THR A 278 21.16 10.38 -13.39
C THR A 278 21.99 9.67 -14.44
N THR A 279 21.54 8.49 -14.89
CA THR A 279 22.29 7.64 -15.83
C THR A 279 21.58 7.43 -17.18
N GLY A 280 20.33 7.86 -17.29
CA GLY A 280 19.49 7.69 -18.48
C GLY A 280 18.82 6.33 -18.61
N SER A 281 19.01 5.40 -17.65
CA SER A 281 18.40 4.07 -17.67
C SER A 281 18.29 3.47 -16.27
N TYR A 282 17.37 2.53 -16.10
CA TYR A 282 17.28 1.72 -14.87
C TYR A 282 18.51 0.81 -14.74
N GLN A 283 19.10 0.74 -13.56
CA GLN A 283 20.29 -0.07 -13.29
C GLN A 283 20.00 -1.27 -12.40
N SER A 284 19.26 -1.08 -11.31
CA SER A 284 19.01 -2.11 -10.30
C SER A 284 17.56 -2.63 -10.32
N ILE A 285 16.61 -1.78 -10.64
CA ILE A 285 15.17 -2.11 -10.66
C ILE A 285 14.59 -1.59 -11.97
N ASN A 286 14.28 -2.50 -12.89
CA ASN A 286 13.64 -2.13 -14.16
C ASN A 286 12.14 -1.89 -13.95
N LEU A 287 11.67 -0.69 -14.29
CA LEU A 287 10.27 -0.28 -14.21
C LEU A 287 9.63 -0.02 -15.59
N ASP A 288 10.21 -0.48 -16.69
CA ASP A 288 9.67 -0.30 -18.04
C ASP A 288 8.22 -0.80 -18.15
N CYS A 289 7.88 -1.84 -17.38
CA CYS A 289 6.52 -2.35 -17.32
C CYS A 289 5.49 -1.37 -16.74
N PHE A 290 5.92 -0.31 -16.06
CA PHE A 290 5.10 0.77 -15.49
C PHE A 290 5.26 2.09 -16.25
N ALA A 291 5.94 2.09 -17.39
CA ALA A 291 6.21 3.29 -18.17
C ALA A 291 4.95 4.09 -18.50
N VAL A 292 5.10 5.42 -18.55
CA VAL A 292 4.02 6.36 -18.85
C VAL A 292 3.37 6.09 -20.21
N GLU A 293 4.17 5.75 -21.22
CA GLU A 293 3.70 5.43 -22.57
C GLU A 293 2.68 4.29 -22.59
N ARG A 294 2.79 3.33 -21.66
CA ARG A 294 1.84 2.23 -21.51
C ARG A 294 0.42 2.76 -21.29
N VAL A 295 0.30 3.71 -20.38
CA VAL A 295 -0.98 4.30 -20.01
C VAL A 295 -1.54 5.15 -21.16
N LEU A 296 -0.72 5.99 -21.79
CA LEU A 296 -1.09 6.82 -22.91
C LEU A 296 -1.52 6.01 -24.13
N LYS A 297 -1.02 4.79 -24.28
CA LYS A 297 -1.41 3.84 -25.34
C LYS A 297 -2.53 2.87 -24.93
N SER A 298 -3.12 3.06 -23.74
CA SER A 298 -4.13 2.15 -23.16
C SER A 298 -3.69 0.69 -23.10
N ASN A 299 -2.40 0.45 -22.91
CA ASN A 299 -1.82 -0.88 -22.76
C ASN A 299 -1.89 -1.31 -21.29
N ALA A 300 -3.03 -1.87 -20.88
CA ALA A 300 -3.32 -2.26 -19.51
C ALA A 300 -2.47 -3.45 -19.03
N ARG A 301 -2.10 -3.44 -17.76
CA ARG A 301 -1.56 -4.56 -16.98
C ARG A 301 -2.39 -4.69 -15.70
N PRO A 302 -3.55 -5.34 -15.75
CA PRO A 302 -4.47 -5.37 -14.61
C PRO A 302 -3.83 -5.95 -13.35
N GLU A 303 -4.07 -5.28 -12.22
CA GLU A 303 -3.82 -5.80 -10.89
C GLU A 303 -5.16 -6.12 -10.24
N PRO A 304 -5.49 -7.40 -10.06
CA PRO A 304 -6.82 -7.80 -9.61
C PRO A 304 -7.04 -7.58 -8.11
N TYR A 305 -5.96 -7.58 -7.32
CA TYR A 305 -6.07 -7.50 -5.86
C TYR A 305 -5.67 -6.12 -5.35
N VAL A 306 -6.66 -5.32 -5.02
CA VAL A 306 -6.55 -4.05 -4.30
C VAL A 306 -7.37 -4.19 -3.02
N LEU A 307 -6.70 -4.07 -1.86
CA LEU A 307 -7.32 -4.08 -0.53
C LEU A 307 -7.54 -2.67 -0.04
#